data_e59e504a577727f64e6adb894f3b7b52
#
_entry.id   e59e504a577727f64e6adb894f3b7b52
#
_cell.length_a   1.000
_cell.length_b   1.000
_cell.length_c   1.000
_cell.angle_alpha   90.00
_cell.angle_beta   90.00
_cell.angle_gamma   90.00
#
_symmetry.space_group_name_H-M   'P 1'
#
loop_
_entity.id
_entity.type
_entity.pdbx_description
1 polymer ?
#
loop_
_entity_poly.entity_id
_entity_poly.type
_entity_poly.pdbx_seq_one_letter_code
_entity_poly.pdbx_strand_id
1 'polypeptide(L)'
;NDDDIGRIFIQTDILLENNKAQEVLDLLLPWVASNDPALEDQGVIYYTMARAYSMIGDIENAILWYAKSARSDLLVPKYEYRSLYELASCLYEKNDIERAYTYITRSVQDAVRSNAQLHKQFSYQILPVISSSYDKFLSQKNRAIVSALLASCILLFFLVILSVFLIKERNRVLVAERQTKESNQMLQQLTDQLQKNVNILQETNQVKDIYLGRYLNMCSEYIDGLEKYRTSLRKVIKDGEDAMTALKSKEFMEKALNDFY
;
A
#
# COMPACT_ATOMS: atom_id res chain seq x y z
N ASN A 1 -8.86 -14.48 -69.54
CA ASN A 1 -9.09 -14.23 -68.12
C ASN A 1 -9.64 -12.83 -67.81
N ASP A 2 -9.25 -11.80 -68.60
CA ASP A 2 -9.76 -10.41 -68.36
C ASP A 2 -11.25 -10.29 -68.70
N ASP A 3 -11.76 -11.03 -69.70
CA ASP A 3 -13.18 -11.08 -70.06
C ASP A 3 -14.06 -11.68 -68.93
N ASP A 4 -13.52 -12.61 -68.12
CA ASP A 4 -14.27 -13.23 -67.07
C ASP A 4 -14.39 -12.28 -65.82
N ILE A 5 -13.35 -11.53 -65.49
CA ILE A 5 -13.37 -10.52 -64.41
C ILE A 5 -14.36 -9.40 -64.77
N GLY A 6 -14.32 -8.88 -66.04
CA GLY A 6 -15.24 -7.87 -66.44
C GLY A 6 -16.70 -8.28 -66.33
N ARG A 7 -17.02 -9.53 -66.70
CA ARG A 7 -18.40 -10.08 -66.54
C ARG A 7 -18.83 -10.15 -65.08
N ILE A 8 -17.93 -10.59 -64.21
CA ILE A 8 -18.21 -10.69 -62.75
C ILE A 8 -18.50 -9.28 -62.20
N PHE A 9 -17.74 -8.26 -62.55
CA PHE A 9 -18.00 -6.89 -62.11
C PHE A 9 -19.37 -6.38 -62.54
N ILE A 10 -19.74 -6.56 -63.82
CA ILE A 10 -21.05 -6.13 -64.33
C ILE A 10 -22.18 -6.90 -63.62
N GLN A 11 -22.02 -8.21 -63.46
CA GLN A 11 -23.03 -9.06 -62.82
C GLN A 11 -23.21 -8.68 -61.35
N THR A 12 -22.13 -8.44 -60.60
CA THR A 12 -22.19 -8.09 -59.18
C THR A 12 -22.76 -6.69 -58.97
N ASP A 13 -22.45 -5.72 -59.82
CA ASP A 13 -23.06 -4.39 -59.77
C ASP A 13 -24.57 -4.44 -60.00
N ILE A 14 -25.04 -5.20 -61.00
CA ILE A 14 -26.48 -5.41 -61.25
C ILE A 14 -27.17 -6.05 -60.05
N LEU A 15 -26.54 -7.04 -59.40
CA LEU A 15 -27.07 -7.70 -58.21
C LEU A 15 -27.16 -6.73 -57.04
N LEU A 16 -26.12 -5.92 -56.76
CA LEU A 16 -26.14 -4.91 -55.71
C LEU A 16 -27.21 -3.83 -55.94
N GLU A 17 -27.39 -3.36 -57.17
CA GLU A 17 -28.44 -2.39 -57.48
C GLU A 17 -29.86 -2.96 -57.29
N ASN A 18 -30.02 -4.25 -57.45
CA ASN A 18 -31.27 -4.96 -57.19
C ASN A 18 -31.43 -5.45 -55.73
N ASN A 19 -30.60 -4.99 -54.82
CA ASN A 19 -30.57 -5.39 -53.38
C ASN A 19 -30.37 -6.91 -53.14
N LYS A 20 -29.70 -7.60 -54.08
CA LYS A 20 -29.40 -9.03 -53.99
C LYS A 20 -27.98 -9.29 -53.45
N ALA A 21 -27.70 -8.72 -52.31
CA ALA A 21 -26.36 -8.77 -51.73
C ALA A 21 -25.88 -10.19 -51.41
N GLN A 22 -26.79 -11.09 -50.97
CA GLN A 22 -26.44 -12.48 -50.70
C GLN A 22 -25.97 -13.20 -51.97
N GLU A 23 -26.64 -12.99 -53.14
CA GLU A 23 -26.26 -13.59 -54.42
C GLU A 23 -24.87 -13.11 -54.86
N VAL A 24 -24.46 -11.88 -54.50
CA VAL A 24 -23.10 -11.36 -54.72
C VAL A 24 -22.08 -12.13 -53.92
N LEU A 25 -22.35 -12.38 -52.64
CA LEU A 25 -21.44 -13.14 -51.77
C LEU A 25 -21.32 -14.59 -52.21
N ASP A 26 -22.45 -15.23 -52.62
CA ASP A 26 -22.49 -16.61 -53.11
C ASP A 26 -21.67 -16.76 -54.40
N LEU A 27 -21.56 -15.69 -55.21
CA LEU A 27 -20.75 -15.65 -56.42
C LEU A 27 -19.25 -15.36 -56.10
N LEU A 28 -18.97 -14.33 -55.29
CA LEU A 28 -17.61 -13.84 -55.09
C LEU A 28 -16.78 -14.65 -54.13
N LEU A 29 -17.38 -15.22 -53.05
CA LEU A 29 -16.61 -15.98 -52.05
C LEU A 29 -15.91 -17.22 -52.65
N PRO A 30 -16.61 -18.11 -53.40
CA PRO A 30 -15.94 -19.23 -54.06
C PRO A 30 -14.94 -18.78 -55.11
N TRP A 31 -15.28 -17.71 -55.84
CA TRP A 31 -14.39 -17.19 -56.90
C TRP A 31 -13.07 -16.68 -56.33
N VAL A 32 -13.11 -15.88 -55.24
CA VAL A 32 -11.90 -15.37 -54.56
C VAL A 32 -11.11 -16.52 -53.92
N ALA A 33 -11.78 -17.56 -53.41
CA ALA A 33 -11.09 -18.73 -52.86
C ALA A 33 -10.35 -19.57 -53.90
N SER A 34 -10.84 -19.54 -55.16
CA SER A 34 -10.28 -20.35 -56.26
C SER A 34 -9.33 -19.57 -57.15
N ASN A 35 -9.33 -18.26 -57.07
CA ASN A 35 -8.52 -17.38 -57.91
C ASN A 35 -7.69 -16.44 -57.04
N ASP A 36 -6.51 -16.06 -57.54
CA ASP A 36 -5.68 -15.02 -56.92
C ASP A 36 -5.73 -13.78 -57.85
N PRO A 37 -6.69 -12.86 -57.63
CA PRO A 37 -6.84 -11.71 -58.51
C PRO A 37 -5.62 -10.80 -58.46
N ALA A 38 -5.33 -10.14 -59.56
CA ALA A 38 -4.25 -9.14 -59.62
C ALA A 38 -4.49 -8.05 -58.55
N LEU A 39 -3.41 -7.48 -57.99
CA LEU A 39 -3.51 -6.48 -56.96
C LEU A 39 -4.40 -5.28 -57.34
N GLU A 40 -4.43 -4.95 -58.63
CA GLU A 40 -5.27 -3.88 -59.19
C GLU A 40 -6.77 -4.18 -59.13
N ASP A 41 -7.16 -5.44 -59.24
CA ASP A 41 -8.54 -5.91 -59.21
C ASP A 41 -9.01 -6.24 -57.77
N GLN A 42 -8.09 -6.60 -56.88
CA GLN A 42 -8.39 -6.91 -55.48
C GLN A 42 -9.16 -5.77 -54.81
N GLY A 43 -8.78 -4.51 -55.05
CA GLY A 43 -9.43 -3.34 -54.47
C GLY A 43 -10.93 -3.33 -54.79
N VAL A 44 -11.31 -3.53 -56.05
CA VAL A 44 -12.71 -3.51 -56.50
C VAL A 44 -13.48 -4.72 -56.01
N ILE A 45 -12.91 -5.91 -56.11
CA ILE A 45 -13.56 -7.17 -55.67
C ILE A 45 -13.85 -7.13 -54.16
N TYR A 46 -12.86 -6.76 -53.37
CA TYR A 46 -13.02 -6.69 -51.93
C TYR A 46 -13.98 -5.57 -51.50
N TYR A 47 -13.99 -4.45 -52.21
CA TYR A 47 -14.97 -3.39 -52.01
C TYR A 47 -16.40 -3.88 -52.26
N THR A 48 -16.63 -4.61 -53.39
CA THR A 48 -17.92 -5.18 -53.74
C THR A 48 -18.42 -6.17 -52.72
N MET A 49 -17.53 -7.06 -52.20
CA MET A 49 -17.84 -7.99 -51.12
C MET A 49 -18.17 -7.24 -49.82
N ALA A 50 -17.39 -6.23 -49.45
CA ALA A 50 -17.63 -5.42 -48.27
C ALA A 50 -18.99 -4.71 -48.34
N ARG A 51 -19.34 -4.16 -49.52
CA ARG A 51 -20.63 -3.52 -49.76
C ARG A 51 -21.79 -4.52 -49.63
N ALA A 52 -21.65 -5.73 -50.15
CA ALA A 52 -22.64 -6.78 -49.98
C ALA A 52 -22.82 -7.14 -48.50
N TYR A 53 -21.75 -7.33 -47.72
CA TYR A 53 -21.84 -7.57 -46.27
C TYR A 53 -22.50 -6.40 -45.54
N SER A 54 -22.19 -5.17 -45.90
CA SER A 54 -22.83 -3.99 -45.29
C SER A 54 -24.33 -3.97 -45.58
N MET A 55 -24.75 -4.32 -46.79
CA MET A 55 -26.18 -4.35 -47.18
C MET A 55 -26.99 -5.43 -46.42
N ILE A 56 -26.39 -6.57 -46.11
CA ILE A 56 -27.06 -7.60 -45.27
C ILE A 56 -26.94 -7.34 -43.77
N GLY A 57 -26.26 -6.25 -43.38
CA GLY A 57 -26.08 -5.86 -41.96
C GLY A 57 -24.96 -6.58 -41.23
N ASP A 58 -24.13 -7.35 -41.92
CA ASP A 58 -22.93 -7.98 -41.34
C ASP A 58 -21.75 -6.99 -41.33
N ILE A 59 -21.78 -6.09 -40.36
CA ILE A 59 -20.81 -4.99 -40.24
C ILE A 59 -19.40 -5.52 -39.94
N GLU A 60 -19.25 -6.64 -39.24
CA GLU A 60 -17.93 -7.23 -38.95
C GLU A 60 -17.21 -7.66 -40.20
N ASN A 61 -17.90 -8.43 -41.06
CA ASN A 61 -17.35 -8.83 -42.37
C ASN A 61 -17.23 -7.64 -43.32
N ALA A 62 -18.13 -6.67 -43.28
CA ALA A 62 -17.99 -5.43 -44.04
C ALA A 62 -16.67 -4.69 -43.69
N ILE A 63 -16.39 -4.49 -42.40
CA ILE A 63 -15.13 -3.89 -41.94
C ILE A 63 -13.91 -4.69 -42.42
N LEU A 64 -13.95 -6.02 -42.30
CA LEU A 64 -12.85 -6.87 -42.77
C LEU A 64 -12.55 -6.68 -44.25
N TRP A 65 -13.60 -6.73 -45.07
CA TRP A 65 -13.42 -6.65 -46.52
C TRP A 65 -13.14 -5.22 -47.01
N TYR A 66 -13.74 -4.19 -46.40
CA TYR A 66 -13.33 -2.79 -46.65
C TYR A 66 -11.86 -2.55 -46.27
N ALA A 67 -11.37 -3.14 -45.18
CA ALA A 67 -9.97 -3.01 -44.80
C ALA A 67 -9.03 -3.71 -45.81
N LYS A 68 -9.42 -4.89 -46.33
CA LYS A 68 -8.67 -5.55 -47.42
C LYS A 68 -8.65 -4.72 -48.68
N SER A 69 -9.80 -4.16 -49.09
CA SER A 69 -9.94 -3.26 -50.24
C SER A 69 -9.04 -2.03 -50.08
N ALA A 70 -9.16 -1.33 -48.93
CA ALA A 70 -8.35 -0.14 -48.66
C ALA A 70 -6.84 -0.44 -48.66
N ARG A 71 -6.44 -1.62 -48.14
CA ARG A 71 -5.05 -2.04 -48.24
C ARG A 71 -4.57 -2.22 -49.67
N SER A 72 -5.38 -2.83 -50.54
CA SER A 72 -5.04 -2.99 -51.96
C SER A 72 -4.96 -1.63 -52.64
N ASP A 73 -5.93 -0.73 -52.42
CA ASP A 73 -5.96 0.61 -52.97
C ASP A 73 -4.73 1.45 -52.58
N LEU A 74 -4.25 1.30 -51.33
CA LEU A 74 -3.05 1.99 -50.86
C LEU A 74 -1.74 1.44 -51.44
N LEU A 75 -1.71 0.18 -51.88
CA LEU A 75 -0.54 -0.45 -52.50
C LEU A 75 -0.45 -0.13 -54.01
N VAL A 76 -1.57 0.26 -54.63
CA VAL A 76 -1.63 0.73 -55.99
C VAL A 76 -1.71 2.27 -55.97
N PRO A 77 -1.00 3.02 -56.83
CA PRO A 77 -1.01 4.48 -56.83
C PRO A 77 -2.32 5.07 -57.37
N LYS A 78 -3.45 4.56 -56.93
CA LYS A 78 -4.80 5.06 -57.19
C LYS A 78 -5.29 5.81 -55.96
N TYR A 79 -5.55 7.11 -56.09
CA TYR A 79 -6.04 7.96 -54.99
C TYR A 79 -7.57 8.17 -55.04
N GLU A 80 -8.26 7.55 -56.00
CA GLU A 80 -9.72 7.64 -56.19
C GLU A 80 -10.41 6.36 -55.68
N TYR A 81 -10.38 6.16 -54.38
CA TYR A 81 -10.98 4.98 -53.75
C TYR A 81 -11.94 5.36 -52.61
N ARG A 82 -13.05 4.60 -52.49
CA ARG A 82 -14.06 4.79 -51.44
C ARG A 82 -13.85 3.91 -50.22
N SER A 83 -12.98 2.92 -50.32
CA SER A 83 -12.79 1.87 -49.34
C SER A 83 -12.48 2.42 -47.94
N LEU A 84 -11.59 3.42 -47.83
CA LEU A 84 -11.29 4.08 -46.55
C LEU A 84 -12.46 4.88 -45.98
N TYR A 85 -13.25 5.51 -46.84
CA TYR A 85 -14.44 6.23 -46.41
C TYR A 85 -15.48 5.28 -45.83
N GLU A 86 -15.81 4.20 -46.52
CA GLU A 86 -16.79 3.20 -46.06
C GLU A 86 -16.29 2.47 -44.82
N LEU A 87 -15.00 2.13 -44.77
CA LEU A 87 -14.36 1.56 -43.58
C LEU A 87 -14.49 2.48 -42.38
N ALA A 88 -14.25 3.78 -42.54
CA ALA A 88 -14.40 4.76 -41.47
C ALA A 88 -15.85 4.88 -41.00
N SER A 89 -16.82 4.81 -41.92
CA SER A 89 -18.25 4.82 -41.61
C SER A 89 -18.66 3.60 -40.78
N CYS A 90 -18.28 2.42 -41.21
CA CYS A 90 -18.56 1.18 -40.47
C CYS A 90 -17.90 1.17 -39.07
N LEU A 91 -16.67 1.65 -38.93
CA LEU A 91 -15.98 1.77 -37.64
C LEU A 91 -16.66 2.78 -36.73
N TYR A 92 -17.15 3.90 -37.31
CA TYR A 92 -17.92 4.88 -36.55
C TYR A 92 -19.22 4.27 -35.98
N GLU A 93 -19.97 3.49 -36.80
CA GLU A 93 -21.16 2.75 -36.33
C GLU A 93 -20.85 1.75 -35.23
N LYS A 94 -19.66 1.14 -35.24
CA LYS A 94 -19.16 0.27 -34.17
C LYS A 94 -18.59 1.03 -32.96
N ASN A 95 -18.70 2.35 -32.94
CA ASN A 95 -18.15 3.22 -31.90
C ASN A 95 -16.62 3.17 -31.78
N ASP A 96 -15.92 2.73 -32.81
CA ASP A 96 -14.46 2.81 -32.89
C ASP A 96 -14.04 4.17 -33.47
N ILE A 97 -14.21 5.19 -32.66
CA ILE A 97 -14.08 6.59 -33.05
C ILE A 97 -12.65 6.94 -33.48
N GLU A 98 -11.66 6.35 -32.82
CA GLU A 98 -10.25 6.64 -33.05
C GLU A 98 -9.81 6.18 -34.46
N ARG A 99 -10.13 4.92 -34.82
CA ARG A 99 -9.83 4.41 -36.16
C ARG A 99 -10.69 5.07 -37.22
N ALA A 100 -11.97 5.31 -36.94
CA ALA A 100 -12.85 6.03 -37.85
C ALA A 100 -12.31 7.41 -38.24
N TYR A 101 -11.88 8.19 -37.23
CA TYR A 101 -11.27 9.51 -37.44
C TYR A 101 -9.97 9.44 -38.28
N THR A 102 -9.12 8.47 -37.96
CA THR A 102 -7.87 8.26 -38.70
C THR A 102 -8.11 7.98 -40.16
N TYR A 103 -9.03 7.07 -40.49
CA TYR A 103 -9.27 6.64 -41.84
C TYR A 103 -10.07 7.66 -42.66
N ILE A 104 -11.05 8.36 -42.05
CA ILE A 104 -11.77 9.42 -42.78
C ILE A 104 -10.84 10.59 -43.09
N THR A 105 -9.96 10.96 -42.15
CA THR A 105 -8.99 12.03 -42.41
C THR A 105 -8.05 11.68 -43.55
N ARG A 106 -7.57 10.44 -43.61
CA ARG A 106 -6.75 9.95 -44.72
C ARG A 106 -7.52 9.94 -46.03
N SER A 107 -8.76 9.45 -46.04
CA SER A 107 -9.63 9.46 -47.25
C SER A 107 -9.82 10.87 -47.81
N VAL A 108 -10.06 11.87 -46.94
CA VAL A 108 -10.16 13.28 -47.34
C VAL A 108 -8.85 13.80 -47.96
N GLN A 109 -7.71 13.49 -47.31
CA GLN A 109 -6.40 13.92 -47.85
C GLN A 109 -6.12 13.36 -49.21
N ASP A 110 -6.40 12.08 -49.43
CA ASP A 110 -6.18 11.43 -50.70
C ASP A 110 -7.17 11.94 -51.79
N ALA A 111 -8.45 12.15 -51.44
CA ALA A 111 -9.43 12.76 -52.32
C ALA A 111 -9.07 14.21 -52.75
N VAL A 112 -8.43 14.97 -51.86
CA VAL A 112 -7.91 16.31 -52.20
C VAL A 112 -6.72 16.23 -53.12
N ARG A 113 -5.80 15.29 -52.90
CA ARG A 113 -4.60 15.09 -53.75
C ARG A 113 -4.96 14.63 -55.16
N SER A 114 -5.93 13.74 -55.30
CA SER A 114 -6.38 13.23 -56.61
C SER A 114 -7.33 14.18 -57.33
N ASN A 115 -7.77 15.27 -56.72
CA ASN A 115 -8.82 16.17 -57.19
C ASN A 115 -10.16 15.45 -57.50
N ALA A 116 -10.44 14.36 -56.81
CA ALA A 116 -11.65 13.54 -56.96
C ALA A 116 -12.87 14.25 -56.37
N GLN A 117 -13.62 14.97 -57.19
CA GLN A 117 -14.73 15.83 -56.74
C GLN A 117 -15.83 15.07 -55.97
N LEU A 118 -16.24 13.91 -56.48
CA LEU A 118 -17.28 13.09 -55.87
C LEU A 118 -16.84 12.56 -54.51
N HIS A 119 -15.60 12.07 -54.39
CA HIS A 119 -15.06 11.55 -53.12
C HIS A 119 -14.86 12.66 -52.06
N LYS A 120 -14.50 13.87 -52.50
CA LYS A 120 -14.47 15.05 -51.62
C LYS A 120 -15.83 15.32 -51.01
N GLN A 121 -16.89 15.31 -51.82
CA GLN A 121 -18.24 15.61 -51.36
C GLN A 121 -18.70 14.63 -50.27
N PHE A 122 -18.54 13.31 -50.48
CA PHE A 122 -18.91 12.28 -49.50
C PHE A 122 -18.07 12.39 -48.22
N SER A 123 -16.77 12.52 -48.38
CA SER A 123 -15.86 12.60 -47.19
C SER A 123 -16.11 13.88 -46.39
N TYR A 124 -16.43 15.01 -47.00
CA TYR A 124 -16.76 16.24 -46.29
C TYR A 124 -18.11 16.20 -45.55
N GLN A 125 -19.04 15.34 -45.95
CA GLN A 125 -20.31 15.19 -45.24
C GLN A 125 -20.15 14.48 -43.90
N ILE A 126 -19.33 13.43 -43.84
CA ILE A 126 -19.19 12.62 -42.62
C ILE A 126 -18.04 13.08 -41.72
N LEU A 127 -17.01 13.72 -42.29
CA LEU A 127 -15.84 14.18 -41.53
C LEU A 127 -16.21 15.05 -40.30
N PRO A 128 -17.12 16.04 -40.37
CA PRO A 128 -17.47 16.86 -39.22
C PRO A 128 -18.12 16.04 -38.10
N VAL A 129 -18.91 15.03 -38.44
CA VAL A 129 -19.60 14.14 -37.49
C VAL A 129 -18.59 13.29 -36.73
N ILE A 130 -17.71 12.64 -37.48
CA ILE A 130 -16.65 11.80 -36.87
C ILE A 130 -15.67 12.67 -36.09
N SER A 131 -15.28 13.84 -36.62
CA SER A 131 -14.37 14.76 -35.91
C SER A 131 -14.96 15.26 -34.59
N SER A 132 -16.23 15.68 -34.57
CA SER A 132 -16.92 16.10 -33.35
C SER A 132 -16.99 14.98 -32.33
N SER A 133 -17.22 13.75 -32.76
CA SER A 133 -17.25 12.57 -31.88
C SER A 133 -15.85 12.25 -31.36
N TYR A 134 -14.82 12.41 -32.16
CA TYR A 134 -13.43 12.25 -31.76
C TYR A 134 -13.00 13.30 -30.74
N ASP A 135 -13.37 14.55 -30.93
CA ASP A 135 -13.09 15.62 -29.95
C ASP A 135 -13.75 15.34 -28.58
N LYS A 136 -14.99 14.85 -28.59
CA LYS A 136 -15.68 14.43 -27.36
C LYS A 136 -14.99 13.25 -26.71
N PHE A 137 -14.62 12.24 -27.48
CA PHE A 137 -13.88 11.07 -27.01
C PHE A 137 -12.54 11.48 -26.38
N LEU A 138 -11.77 12.33 -27.06
CA LEU A 138 -10.49 12.83 -26.55
C LEU A 138 -10.66 13.65 -25.27
N SER A 139 -11.69 14.51 -25.22
CA SER A 139 -12.03 15.29 -24.02
C SER A 139 -12.39 14.40 -22.83
N GLN A 140 -13.17 13.34 -23.04
CA GLN A 140 -13.51 12.37 -21.99
C GLN A 140 -12.27 11.61 -21.50
N LYS A 141 -11.42 11.14 -22.43
CA LYS A 141 -10.15 10.46 -22.13
C LYS A 141 -9.23 11.37 -21.30
N ASN A 142 -9.08 12.63 -21.69
CA ASN A 142 -8.27 13.59 -20.95
C ASN A 142 -8.83 13.88 -19.56
N ARG A 143 -10.15 14.04 -19.40
CA ARG A 143 -10.78 14.20 -18.08
C ARG A 143 -10.54 13.00 -17.19
N ALA A 144 -10.65 11.80 -17.72
CA ALA A 144 -10.38 10.56 -16.95
C ALA A 144 -8.91 10.50 -16.48
N ILE A 145 -7.96 10.86 -17.35
CA ILE A 145 -6.53 10.92 -16.99
C ILE A 145 -6.28 11.96 -15.90
N VAL A 146 -6.82 13.17 -16.05
CA VAL A 146 -6.66 14.24 -15.07
C VAL A 146 -7.28 13.85 -13.72
N SER A 147 -8.48 13.24 -13.71
CA SER A 147 -9.10 12.78 -12.47
C SER A 147 -8.30 11.69 -11.78
N ALA A 148 -7.72 10.74 -12.55
CA ALA A 148 -6.86 9.70 -12.00
C ALA A 148 -5.56 10.27 -11.40
N LEU A 149 -4.96 11.28 -12.07
CA LEU A 149 -3.78 11.97 -11.54
C LEU A 149 -4.10 12.73 -10.25
N LEU A 150 -5.22 13.43 -10.19
CA LEU A 150 -5.66 14.12 -8.97
C LEU A 150 -5.89 13.14 -7.82
N ALA A 151 -6.56 12.02 -8.09
CA ALA A 151 -6.78 10.99 -7.07
C ALA A 151 -5.45 10.40 -6.56
N SER A 152 -4.48 10.16 -7.45
CA SER A 152 -3.15 9.68 -7.04
C SER A 152 -2.38 10.69 -6.20
N CYS A 153 -2.45 11.99 -6.52
CA CYS A 153 -1.85 13.05 -5.73
C CYS A 153 -2.46 13.14 -4.32
N ILE A 154 -3.79 13.03 -4.21
CA ILE A 154 -4.49 13.01 -2.93
C ILE A 154 -4.05 11.82 -2.09
N LEU A 155 -3.96 10.63 -2.70
CA LEU A 155 -3.50 9.42 -2.01
C LEU A 155 -2.08 9.57 -1.47
N LEU A 156 -1.15 10.10 -2.29
CA LEU A 156 0.22 10.37 -1.88
C LEU A 156 0.28 11.35 -0.71
N PHE A 157 -0.53 12.41 -0.75
CA PHE A 157 -0.63 13.38 0.34
C PHE A 157 -1.07 12.72 1.65
N PHE A 158 -2.09 11.86 1.60
CA PHE A 158 -2.53 11.09 2.78
C PHE A 158 -1.43 10.14 3.31
N LEU A 159 -0.68 9.48 2.42
CA LEU A 159 0.43 8.62 2.83
C LEU A 159 1.54 9.39 3.54
N VAL A 160 1.85 10.60 3.08
CA VAL A 160 2.83 11.48 3.75
C VAL A 160 2.33 11.88 5.15
N ILE A 161 1.07 12.29 5.28
CA ILE A 161 0.49 12.63 6.59
C ILE A 161 0.54 11.42 7.53
N LEU A 162 0.14 10.25 7.07
CA LEU A 162 0.18 9.02 7.85
C LEU A 162 1.61 8.68 8.30
N SER A 163 2.57 8.82 7.40
CA SER A 163 3.99 8.59 7.70
C SER A 163 4.49 9.53 8.81
N VAL A 164 4.18 10.82 8.71
CA VAL A 164 4.55 11.81 9.74
C VAL A 164 3.88 11.48 11.08
N PHE A 165 2.61 11.08 11.05
CA PHE A 165 1.89 10.68 12.26
C PHE A 165 2.52 9.45 12.93
N LEU A 166 2.85 8.41 12.15
CA LEU A 166 3.51 7.19 12.66
C LEU A 166 4.89 7.48 13.24
N ILE A 167 5.69 8.35 12.60
CA ILE A 167 6.99 8.77 13.12
C ILE A 167 6.83 9.49 14.46
N LYS A 168 5.85 10.39 14.57
CA LYS A 168 5.57 11.13 15.80
C LYS A 168 5.15 10.19 16.94
N GLU A 169 4.28 9.22 16.64
CA GLU A 169 3.81 8.23 17.63
C GLU A 169 4.96 7.32 18.09
N ARG A 170 5.77 6.82 17.16
CA ARG A 170 6.97 6.06 17.48
C ARG A 170 7.93 6.83 18.41
N ASN A 171 8.14 8.11 18.14
CA ASN A 171 9.00 8.94 18.99
C ASN A 171 8.43 9.10 20.41
N ARG A 172 7.09 9.22 20.55
CA ARG A 172 6.42 9.25 21.86
C ARG A 172 6.62 7.97 22.66
N VAL A 173 6.46 6.82 21.99
CA VAL A 173 6.66 5.50 22.61
C VAL A 173 8.12 5.35 23.07
N LEU A 174 9.09 5.73 22.25
CA LEU A 174 10.52 5.68 22.63
C LEU A 174 10.86 6.56 23.84
N VAL A 175 10.26 7.75 23.96
CA VAL A 175 10.46 8.63 25.13
C VAL A 175 9.83 8.00 26.37
N ALA A 176 8.61 7.48 26.27
CA ALA A 176 7.95 6.80 27.41
C ALA A 176 8.72 5.57 27.88
N GLU A 177 9.25 4.77 26.94
CA GLU A 177 10.08 3.61 27.27
C GLU A 177 11.36 3.99 28.02
N ARG A 178 12.04 5.07 27.61
CA ARG A 178 13.22 5.60 28.31
C ARG A 178 12.87 6.05 29.72
N GLN A 179 11.80 6.80 29.90
CA GLN A 179 11.35 7.25 31.23
C GLN A 179 11.01 6.06 32.15
N THR A 180 10.34 5.05 31.63
CA THR A 180 10.01 3.83 32.38
C THR A 180 11.28 3.09 32.80
N LYS A 181 12.27 2.99 31.91
CA LYS A 181 13.56 2.36 32.20
C LYS A 181 14.35 3.10 33.31
N GLU A 182 14.42 4.43 33.18
CA GLU A 182 15.06 5.29 34.18
C GLU A 182 14.38 5.17 35.57
N SER A 183 13.04 5.20 35.59
CA SER A 183 12.25 5.02 36.81
C SER A 183 12.49 3.65 37.44
N ASN A 184 12.51 2.58 36.67
CA ASN A 184 12.79 1.23 37.16
C ASN A 184 14.22 1.10 37.73
N GLN A 185 15.22 1.72 37.10
CA GLN A 185 16.58 1.76 37.63
C GLN A 185 16.65 2.50 38.96
N MET A 186 15.95 3.63 39.09
CA MET A 186 15.89 4.40 40.30
C MET A 186 15.18 3.62 41.43
N LEU A 187 14.09 2.94 41.15
CA LEU A 187 13.39 2.06 42.06
C LEU A 187 14.31 0.93 42.58
N GLN A 188 15.08 0.33 41.69
CA GLN A 188 16.02 -0.72 42.05
C GLN A 188 17.12 -0.21 42.99
N GLN A 189 17.70 0.96 42.66
CA GLN A 189 18.68 1.58 43.58
C GLN A 189 18.11 1.90 44.97
N LEU A 190 16.88 2.41 45.01
CA LEU A 190 16.21 2.72 46.28
C LEU A 190 15.93 1.45 47.07
N THR A 191 15.52 0.38 46.42
CA THR A 191 15.30 -0.93 47.05
C THR A 191 16.60 -1.48 47.64
N ASP A 192 17.72 -1.38 46.92
CA ASP A 192 19.04 -1.81 47.39
C ASP A 192 19.49 -0.99 48.61
N GLN A 193 19.25 0.34 48.58
CA GLN A 193 19.53 1.20 49.73
C GLN A 193 18.68 0.82 50.97
N LEU A 194 17.38 0.61 50.77
CA LEU A 194 16.48 0.15 51.85
C LEU A 194 16.96 -1.16 52.44
N GLN A 195 17.32 -2.13 51.61
CA GLN A 195 17.82 -3.42 52.08
C GLN A 195 19.11 -3.26 52.90
N LYS A 196 20.04 -2.40 52.46
CA LYS A 196 21.25 -2.09 53.24
C LYS A 196 20.90 -1.48 54.62
N ASN A 197 19.98 -0.50 54.62
CA ASN A 197 19.55 0.13 55.88
C ASN A 197 18.88 -0.86 56.82
N VAL A 198 18.06 -1.76 56.30
CA VAL A 198 17.43 -2.84 57.10
C VAL A 198 18.48 -3.76 57.73
N ASN A 199 19.49 -4.15 56.94
CA ASN A 199 20.57 -5.01 57.44
C ASN A 199 21.38 -4.30 58.53
N ILE A 200 21.74 -3.00 58.34
CA ILE A 200 22.44 -2.22 59.36
C ILE A 200 21.58 -2.09 60.62
N LEU A 201 20.28 -1.86 60.47
CA LEU A 201 19.36 -1.78 61.60
C LEU A 201 19.27 -3.10 62.39
N GLN A 202 19.23 -4.24 61.69
CA GLN A 202 19.25 -5.58 62.31
C GLN A 202 20.54 -5.84 63.09
N GLU A 203 21.70 -5.54 62.45
CA GLU A 203 23.00 -5.66 63.15
C GLU A 203 23.06 -4.77 64.37
N THR A 204 22.63 -3.51 64.28
CA THR A 204 22.59 -2.57 65.38
C THR A 204 21.68 -3.08 66.52
N ASN A 205 20.52 -3.62 66.21
CA ASN A 205 19.62 -4.21 67.15
C ASN A 205 20.23 -5.45 67.87
N GLN A 206 20.89 -6.33 67.10
CA GLN A 206 21.59 -7.49 67.69
C GLN A 206 22.68 -7.06 68.62
N VAL A 207 23.50 -6.05 68.23
CA VAL A 207 24.51 -5.51 69.12
C VAL A 207 23.88 -4.91 70.41
N LYS A 208 22.79 -4.15 70.24
CA LYS A 208 22.04 -3.61 71.42
C LYS A 208 21.52 -4.70 72.35
N ASP A 209 20.96 -5.79 71.82
CA ASP A 209 20.43 -6.89 72.55
C ASP A 209 21.55 -7.60 73.35
N ILE A 210 22.73 -7.79 72.76
CA ILE A 210 23.92 -8.34 73.39
C ILE A 210 24.37 -7.42 74.58
N TYR A 211 24.45 -6.11 74.35
CA TYR A 211 24.80 -5.15 75.36
C TYR A 211 23.77 -5.13 76.51
N LEU A 212 22.48 -5.16 76.20
CA LEU A 212 21.41 -5.20 77.20
C LEU A 212 21.48 -6.46 78.01
N GLY A 213 21.71 -7.62 77.37
CA GLY A 213 21.90 -8.89 78.04
C GLY A 213 23.08 -8.89 78.98
N ARG A 214 24.25 -8.36 78.58
CA ARG A 214 25.43 -8.21 79.41
C ARG A 214 25.16 -7.27 80.60
N TYR A 215 24.52 -6.12 80.31
CA TYR A 215 24.18 -5.16 81.38
C TYR A 215 23.26 -5.76 82.44
N LEU A 216 22.22 -6.49 82.00
CA LEU A 216 21.30 -7.17 82.92
C LEU A 216 22.00 -8.24 83.77
N ASN A 217 22.92 -9.02 83.13
CA ASN A 217 23.74 -10.00 83.92
C ASN A 217 24.61 -9.33 84.94
N MET A 218 25.31 -8.22 84.58
CA MET A 218 26.11 -7.46 85.50
C MET A 218 25.26 -6.88 86.62
N CYS A 219 24.08 -6.37 86.36
CA CYS A 219 23.16 -5.89 87.41
C CYS A 219 22.72 -7.04 88.32
N SER A 220 22.44 -8.23 87.77
CA SER A 220 22.08 -9.42 88.55
C SER A 220 23.23 -9.85 89.45
N GLU A 221 24.46 -9.95 88.92
CA GLU A 221 25.65 -10.28 89.70
C GLU A 221 25.89 -9.27 90.86
N TYR A 222 25.66 -7.96 90.57
CA TYR A 222 25.76 -6.92 91.56
C TYR A 222 24.71 -7.08 92.67
N ILE A 223 23.46 -7.37 92.34
CA ILE A 223 22.38 -7.63 93.32
C ILE A 223 22.70 -8.83 94.12
N ASP A 224 23.16 -9.95 93.53
CA ASP A 224 23.58 -11.16 94.26
C ASP A 224 24.75 -10.88 95.23
N GLY A 225 25.71 -10.03 94.76
CA GLY A 225 26.80 -9.56 95.62
C GLY A 225 26.30 -8.77 96.81
N LEU A 226 25.35 -7.86 96.64
CA LEU A 226 24.72 -7.09 97.71
C LEU A 226 23.93 -7.98 98.67
N GLU A 227 23.23 -9.01 98.16
CA GLU A 227 22.53 -9.97 99.05
C GLU A 227 23.48 -10.80 99.85
N LYS A 228 24.59 -11.28 99.29
CA LYS A 228 25.64 -11.97 99.97
C LYS A 228 26.24 -11.08 101.10
N TYR A 229 26.51 -9.81 100.72
CA TYR A 229 27.00 -8.83 101.67
C TYR A 229 26.00 -8.60 102.82
N ARG A 230 24.72 -8.38 102.49
CA ARG A 230 23.64 -8.22 103.45
C ARG A 230 23.55 -9.42 104.39
N THR A 231 23.71 -10.62 103.82
CA THR A 231 23.65 -11.90 104.63
C THR A 231 24.86 -11.99 105.55
N SER A 232 26.06 -11.63 105.08
CA SER A 232 27.27 -11.61 105.89
C SER A 232 27.18 -10.58 107.01
N LEU A 233 26.68 -9.36 106.73
CA LEU A 233 26.41 -8.35 107.74
C LEU A 233 25.41 -8.83 108.82
N ARG A 234 24.31 -9.51 108.37
CA ARG A 234 23.34 -10.09 109.31
C ARG A 234 23.96 -11.12 110.23
N LYS A 235 24.88 -11.94 109.72
CA LYS A 235 25.58 -12.94 110.44
C LYS A 235 26.51 -12.33 111.53
N VAL A 236 27.29 -11.30 111.09
CA VAL A 236 28.18 -10.55 111.99
C VAL A 236 27.41 -9.82 113.06
N ILE A 237 26.26 -9.26 112.81
CA ILE A 237 25.40 -8.58 113.82
C ILE A 237 24.79 -9.60 114.76
N LYS A 238 24.42 -10.80 114.27
CA LYS A 238 23.76 -11.83 115.08
C LYS A 238 24.72 -12.58 116.01
N ASP A 239 25.99 -12.78 115.60
CA ASP A 239 27.00 -13.57 116.34
C ASP A 239 27.87 -12.69 117.26
N GLY A 240 27.63 -11.37 117.35
CA GLY A 240 28.28 -10.47 118.35
C GLY A 240 29.77 -10.27 118.16
N GLU A 241 30.26 -10.47 116.97
CA GLU A 241 31.67 -10.25 116.60
C GLU A 241 32.02 -8.74 116.49
N ASP A 242 33.20 -8.37 117.02
CA ASP A 242 33.73 -7.01 117.13
C ASP A 242 33.91 -6.23 115.82
N ALA A 243 34.07 -4.89 115.96
CA ALA A 243 34.25 -3.89 114.85
C ALA A 243 35.32 -4.22 113.80
N MET A 244 36.23 -5.17 114.09
CA MET A 244 37.29 -5.59 113.17
C MET A 244 36.77 -6.43 111.97
N THR A 245 35.66 -7.15 112.15
CA THR A 245 35.02 -7.95 111.10
C THR A 245 34.20 -7.07 110.18
N ALA A 246 33.65 -5.91 110.64
CA ALA A 246 32.98 -4.91 109.84
C ALA A 246 33.96 -4.17 108.85
N LEU A 247 35.22 -3.97 109.24
CA LEU A 247 36.25 -3.41 108.36
C LEU A 247 36.64 -4.33 107.24
N LYS A 248 36.76 -5.67 107.46
CA LYS A 248 37.03 -6.64 106.39
C LYS A 248 35.91 -6.72 105.38
N SER A 249 34.68 -6.48 105.80
CA SER A 249 33.54 -6.47 104.80
C SER A 249 33.54 -5.19 103.93
N LYS A 250 34.13 -4.08 104.39
CA LYS A 250 34.33 -2.86 103.62
C LYS A 250 35.39 -3.08 102.53
N GLU A 251 36.47 -3.80 102.83
CA GLU A 251 37.53 -4.15 101.90
C GLU A 251 37.02 -5.07 100.77
N PHE A 252 36.09 -5.98 101.11
CA PHE A 252 35.43 -6.83 100.11
C PHE A 252 34.53 -6.02 99.18
N MET A 253 33.82 -4.99 99.65
CA MET A 253 33.01 -4.09 98.85
C MET A 253 33.88 -3.25 97.95
N GLU A 254 34.99 -2.68 98.37
CA GLU A 254 35.92 -1.92 97.52
C GLU A 254 36.51 -2.80 96.38
N LYS A 255 36.80 -4.09 96.67
CA LYS A 255 37.28 -5.03 95.66
C LYS A 255 36.22 -5.38 94.68
N ALA A 256 34.97 -5.58 95.04
CA ALA A 256 33.86 -5.85 94.21
C ALA A 256 33.53 -4.63 93.29
N LEU A 257 33.73 -3.39 93.78
CA LEU A 257 33.56 -2.16 92.97
C LEU A 257 34.69 -1.96 91.99
N ASN A 258 35.94 -2.34 92.31
CA ASN A 258 37.07 -2.24 91.43
C ASN A 258 37.06 -3.29 90.31
N ASP A 259 36.48 -4.46 90.54
CA ASP A 259 36.29 -5.49 89.50
C ASP A 259 35.16 -5.13 88.53
N PHE A 260 34.44 -4.03 88.82
CA PHE A 260 33.31 -3.53 88.00
C PHE A 260 33.72 -2.42 87.02
N TYR A 261 34.89 -1.80 87.20
CA TYR A 261 35.42 -0.82 86.20
C TYR A 261 36.47 -1.45 85.32
#